data_a59e00bc19a1abd7bf6d6edd2a6911bd
#
_entry.id   a59e00bc19a1abd7bf6d6edd2a6911bd
#
_cell.length_a   1.000
_cell.length_b   1.000
_cell.length_c   1.000
_cell.angle_alpha   90.00
_cell.angle_beta   90.00
_cell.angle_gamma   90.00
#
_symmetry.space_group_name_H-M   'P 1'
#
loop_
_entity.id
_entity.type
_entity.pdbx_description
1 polymer ?
#
loop_
_entity_poly.entity_id
_entity_poly.type
_entity_poly.pdbx_seq_one_letter_code
_entity_poly.pdbx_strand_id
1 'polypeptide(L)'
;RDNTGKQEWYESFGYSYSGQFQNNRNKVAGDLKIRGGIQHNINAYLSPKIGYFSISPNFRYNESWYNKQISSYPAYNDTGAYFIKTDDVKQISQVRTFSMGLSASTKFYGMFNINSLGINAIRHIVTPSISYNYSPDFSTPFWGYYDSYVDSSGKVIEYNKYEREIFGKPSNQES
;
A
#
# COMPACT_ATOMS: atom_id res chain seq x y z
N ARG A 1 2.13 32.60 -19.41
CA ARG A 1 0.91 32.10 -18.73
C ARG A 1 -0.27 32.85 -19.30
N ASP A 2 -1.04 32.24 -20.19
CA ASP A 2 -2.30 32.76 -20.66
C ASP A 2 -3.29 32.73 -19.50
N ASN A 3 -3.66 33.89 -19.02
CA ASN A 3 -4.48 34.08 -17.84
C ASN A 3 -5.99 34.03 -18.21
N THR A 4 -6.41 32.96 -18.90
CA THR A 4 -7.80 32.79 -19.35
C THR A 4 -8.74 32.25 -18.26
N GLY A 5 -8.27 32.13 -17.01
CA GLY A 5 -9.09 31.77 -15.86
C GLY A 5 -9.61 30.29 -15.84
N LYS A 6 -9.37 29.52 -16.89
CA LYS A 6 -9.66 28.08 -16.92
C LYS A 6 -8.41 27.29 -16.54
N GLN A 7 -8.47 26.61 -15.43
CA GLN A 7 -7.44 25.66 -15.03
C GLN A 7 -7.52 24.44 -15.95
N GLU A 8 -6.42 24.16 -16.67
CA GLU A 8 -6.33 22.95 -17.47
C GLU A 8 -6.17 21.72 -16.56
N TRP A 9 -6.72 20.59 -16.98
CA TRP A 9 -6.75 19.38 -16.15
C TRP A 9 -5.35 18.90 -15.70
N TYR A 10 -4.32 19.07 -16.55
CA TYR A 10 -2.94 18.69 -16.26
C TYR A 10 -2.24 19.64 -15.26
N GLU A 11 -2.74 20.86 -15.06
CA GLU A 11 -2.19 21.77 -14.06
C GLU A 11 -2.43 21.30 -12.62
N SER A 12 -3.38 20.38 -12.43
CA SER A 12 -3.67 19.75 -11.16
C SER A 12 -2.90 18.46 -10.91
N PHE A 13 -2.03 18.06 -11.87
CA PHE A 13 -1.21 16.86 -11.71
C PHE A 13 -0.08 17.12 -10.71
N GLY A 14 0.00 16.24 -9.72
CA GLY A 14 1.10 16.21 -8.77
C GLY A 14 1.67 14.80 -8.64
N TYR A 15 2.94 14.74 -8.32
CA TYR A 15 3.60 13.49 -7.97
C TYR A 15 4.57 13.70 -6.81
N SER A 16 4.82 12.63 -6.08
CA SER A 16 5.88 12.59 -5.08
C SER A 16 6.64 11.29 -5.19
N TYR A 17 7.92 11.36 -4.92
CA TYR A 17 8.80 10.22 -4.82
C TYR A 17 9.55 10.28 -3.49
N SER A 18 9.65 9.14 -2.81
CA SER A 18 10.54 8.96 -1.67
C SER A 18 11.29 7.65 -1.78
N GLY A 19 12.59 7.70 -1.52
CA GLY A 19 13.45 6.53 -1.43
C GLY A 19 14.00 6.36 -0.02
N GLN A 20 14.06 5.13 0.46
CA GLN A 20 14.60 4.77 1.76
C GLN A 20 15.56 3.59 1.61
N PHE A 21 16.76 3.72 2.15
CA PHE A 21 17.71 2.63 2.33
C PHE A 21 17.79 2.29 3.81
N GLN A 22 17.68 0.99 4.13
CA GLN A 22 17.87 0.50 5.49
C GLN A 22 18.80 -0.71 5.50
N ASN A 23 19.66 -0.78 6.53
CA ASN A 23 20.52 -1.95 6.80
C ASN A 23 20.54 -2.21 8.30
N ASN A 24 19.97 -3.33 8.71
CA ASN A 24 19.92 -3.75 10.11
C ASN A 24 20.91 -4.89 10.34
N ARG A 25 21.68 -4.78 11.43
CA ARG A 25 22.67 -5.77 11.85
C ARG A 25 22.41 -6.15 13.30
N ASN A 26 21.94 -7.36 13.50
CA ASN A 26 21.67 -7.92 14.82
C ASN A 26 22.56 -9.14 15.08
N LYS A 27 23.14 -9.21 16.27
CA LYS A 27 23.86 -10.40 16.72
C LYS A 27 22.94 -11.21 17.64
N VAL A 28 22.58 -12.42 17.22
CA VAL A 28 21.69 -13.33 17.95
C VAL A 28 22.42 -14.63 18.17
N ALA A 29 22.61 -15.03 19.44
CA ALA A 29 23.28 -16.29 19.82
C ALA A 29 24.66 -16.49 19.16
N GLY A 30 25.41 -15.38 18.94
CA GLY A 30 26.73 -15.43 18.31
C GLY A 30 26.71 -15.20 16.80
N ASP A 31 25.59 -15.40 16.12
CA ASP A 31 25.44 -15.24 14.67
C ASP A 31 25.07 -13.80 14.29
N LEU A 32 25.76 -13.26 13.30
CA LEU A 32 25.47 -11.94 12.74
C LEU A 32 24.37 -12.04 11.69
N LYS A 33 23.18 -11.56 12.00
CA LYS A 33 22.07 -11.44 11.07
C LYS A 33 22.04 -10.04 10.44
N ILE A 34 22.25 -9.98 9.12
CA ILE A 34 22.21 -8.74 8.35
C ILE A 34 20.99 -8.80 7.43
N ARG A 35 20.15 -7.76 7.52
CA ARG A 35 19.03 -7.54 6.61
C ARG A 35 19.10 -6.13 6.08
N GLY A 36 19.11 -6.01 4.77
CA GLY A 36 19.17 -4.73 4.09
C GLY A 36 18.17 -4.65 2.95
N GLY A 37 17.72 -3.44 2.69
CA GLY A 37 16.78 -3.22 1.61
C GLY A 37 16.72 -1.76 1.19
N ILE A 38 16.13 -1.55 0.02
CA ILE A 38 15.81 -0.23 -0.54
C ILE A 38 14.31 -0.23 -0.82
N GLN A 39 13.65 0.83 -0.43
CA GLN A 39 12.23 1.03 -0.72
C GLN A 39 12.04 2.31 -1.52
N HIS A 40 11.23 2.22 -2.57
CA HIS A 40 10.82 3.32 -3.42
C HIS A 40 9.30 3.49 -3.33
N ASN A 41 8.85 4.70 -3.04
CA ASN A 41 7.43 5.05 -3.01
C ASN A 41 7.17 6.14 -4.03
N ILE A 42 6.23 5.90 -4.92
CA ILE A 42 5.75 6.86 -5.91
C ILE A 42 4.26 7.08 -5.68
N ASN A 43 3.89 8.35 -5.56
CA ASN A 43 2.48 8.73 -5.54
C ASN A 43 2.24 9.71 -6.68
N ALA A 44 1.18 9.46 -7.46
CA ALA A 44 0.71 10.37 -8.48
C ALA A 44 -0.77 10.70 -8.20
N TYR A 45 -1.15 11.92 -8.38
CA TYR A 45 -2.52 12.37 -8.16
C TYR A 45 -2.91 13.48 -9.11
N LEU A 46 -4.19 13.59 -9.34
CA LEU A 46 -4.83 14.65 -10.08
C LEU A 46 -6.00 15.21 -9.25
N SER A 47 -6.36 16.45 -9.49
CA SER A 47 -7.54 17.04 -8.85
C SER A 47 -8.31 17.99 -9.81
N PRO A 48 -8.68 17.53 -11.02
CA PRO A 48 -9.42 18.33 -11.95
C PRO A 48 -10.83 18.66 -11.44
N LYS A 49 -11.34 19.82 -11.85
CA LYS A 49 -12.74 20.17 -11.70
C LYS A 49 -13.45 19.95 -13.04
N ILE A 50 -14.49 19.14 -13.01
CA ILE A 50 -15.35 18.87 -14.18
C ILE A 50 -16.74 19.40 -13.83
N GLY A 51 -17.04 20.59 -14.33
CA GLY A 51 -18.26 21.30 -13.96
C GLY A 51 -18.30 21.60 -12.45
N TYR A 52 -19.29 21.08 -11.75
CA TYR A 52 -19.48 21.23 -10.31
C TYR A 52 -18.78 20.13 -9.48
N PHE A 53 -18.17 19.16 -10.13
CA PHE A 53 -17.53 18.05 -9.47
C PHE A 53 -16.02 18.25 -9.38
N SER A 54 -15.46 17.99 -8.21
CA SER A 54 -14.04 17.79 -8.01
C SER A 54 -13.75 16.30 -8.06
N ILE A 55 -12.93 15.86 -9.01
CA ILE A 55 -12.57 14.45 -9.19
C ILE A 55 -11.09 14.30 -8.83
N SER A 56 -10.76 13.33 -8.01
CA SER A 56 -9.40 13.16 -7.50
C SER A 56 -8.94 11.71 -7.65
N PRO A 57 -8.47 11.32 -8.85
CA PRO A 57 -7.77 10.06 -9.02
C PRO A 57 -6.40 10.12 -8.35
N ASN A 58 -5.98 9.00 -7.77
CA ASN A 58 -4.65 8.81 -7.22
C ASN A 58 -4.11 7.42 -7.57
N PHE A 59 -2.79 7.33 -7.68
CA PHE A 59 -2.07 6.08 -7.91
C PHE A 59 -0.88 6.04 -6.96
N ARG A 60 -0.71 4.94 -6.27
CA ARG A 60 0.43 4.68 -5.39
C ARG A 60 1.16 3.44 -5.88
N TYR A 61 2.47 3.54 -5.95
CA TYR A 61 3.34 2.43 -6.28
C TYR A 61 4.43 2.35 -5.23
N ASN A 62 4.65 1.14 -4.73
CA ASN A 62 5.72 0.82 -3.81
C ASN A 62 6.56 -0.31 -4.41
N GLU A 63 7.89 -0.14 -4.40
CA GLU A 63 8.83 -1.17 -4.77
C GLU A 63 9.86 -1.31 -3.66
N SER A 64 9.99 -2.52 -3.13
CA SER A 64 10.95 -2.86 -2.08
C SER A 64 11.94 -3.90 -2.60
N TRP A 65 13.22 -3.61 -2.48
CA TRP A 65 14.31 -4.50 -2.83
C TRP A 65 14.91 -5.08 -1.56
N TYR A 66 15.01 -6.39 -1.49
CA TYR A 66 15.55 -7.10 -0.35
C TYR A 66 16.79 -7.88 -0.75
N ASN A 67 17.74 -8.01 0.19
CA ASN A 67 18.96 -8.82 -0.02
C ASN A 67 18.78 -10.29 0.38
N LYS A 68 17.63 -10.62 0.96
CA LYS A 68 17.27 -11.97 1.43
C LYS A 68 15.78 -12.23 1.30
N GLN A 69 15.42 -13.48 1.37
CA GLN A 69 14.07 -13.98 1.58
C GLN A 69 14.13 -15.19 2.51
N ILE A 70 13.01 -15.60 3.07
CA ILE A 70 12.93 -16.86 3.82
C ILE A 70 12.42 -17.99 2.95
N SER A 71 12.87 -19.21 3.27
CA SER A 71 12.32 -20.46 2.77
C SER A 71 12.00 -21.36 3.94
N SER A 72 10.74 -21.78 4.05
CA SER A 72 10.25 -22.67 5.12
C SER A 72 9.85 -24.00 4.54
N TYR A 73 10.35 -25.08 5.12
CA TYR A 73 10.10 -26.45 4.66
C TYR A 73 10.09 -27.45 5.83
N PRO A 74 9.39 -28.57 5.67
CA PRO A 74 9.41 -29.64 6.66
C PRO A 74 10.80 -30.27 6.78
N ALA A 75 11.22 -30.54 8.01
CA ALA A 75 12.47 -31.21 8.33
C ALA A 75 12.28 -32.17 9.50
N TYR A 76 13.24 -33.09 9.69
CA TYR A 76 13.25 -34.00 10.82
C TYR A 76 14.55 -33.82 11.60
N ASN A 77 14.47 -33.86 12.92
CA ASN A 77 15.65 -33.80 13.77
C ASN A 77 16.30 -35.21 13.88
N ASP A 78 17.41 -35.31 14.59
CA ASP A 78 18.17 -36.53 14.77
C ASP A 78 17.37 -37.64 15.50
N THR A 79 16.29 -37.25 16.21
CA THR A 79 15.39 -38.21 16.90
C THR A 79 14.17 -38.56 16.03
N GLY A 80 14.10 -38.11 14.77
CA GLY A 80 13.00 -38.37 13.85
C GLY A 80 11.77 -37.49 14.11
N ALA A 81 11.82 -36.48 14.99
CA ALA A 81 10.73 -35.60 15.23
C ALA A 81 10.61 -34.54 14.12
N TYR A 82 9.38 -34.36 13.63
CA TYR A 82 9.03 -33.41 12.61
C TYR A 82 9.10 -31.95 13.14
N PHE A 83 9.67 -31.05 12.36
CA PHE A 83 9.62 -29.61 12.63
C PHE A 83 9.69 -28.81 11.32
N ILE A 84 9.31 -27.53 11.38
CA ILE A 84 9.47 -26.63 10.24
C ILE A 84 10.78 -25.87 10.37
N LYS A 85 11.64 -26.08 9.39
CA LYS A 85 12.89 -25.34 9.26
C LYS A 85 12.69 -24.12 8.38
N THR A 86 13.16 -22.97 8.83
CA THR A 86 13.12 -21.72 8.08
C THR A 86 14.54 -21.20 7.90
N ASP A 87 14.99 -21.16 6.67
CA ASP A 87 16.32 -20.69 6.30
C ASP A 87 16.27 -19.33 5.60
N ASP A 88 17.29 -18.50 5.84
CA ASP A 88 17.51 -17.25 5.11
C ASP A 88 18.18 -17.56 3.77
N VAL A 89 17.50 -17.29 2.66
CA VAL A 89 18.03 -17.42 1.31
C VAL A 89 18.59 -16.09 0.86
N LYS A 90 19.88 -16.02 0.55
CA LYS A 90 20.52 -14.81 0.03
C LYS A 90 20.18 -14.65 -1.45
N GLN A 91 19.28 -13.73 -1.73
CA GLN A 91 18.84 -13.43 -3.08
C GLN A 91 18.36 -11.99 -3.13
N ILE A 92 18.75 -11.25 -4.16
CA ILE A 92 18.15 -9.93 -4.41
C ILE A 92 16.76 -10.15 -5.00
N SER A 93 15.77 -9.70 -4.28
CA SER A 93 14.36 -9.86 -4.64
C SER A 93 13.67 -8.51 -4.67
N GLN A 94 12.71 -8.38 -5.59
CA GLN A 94 11.89 -7.17 -5.77
C GLN A 94 10.44 -7.49 -5.43
N VAL A 95 9.87 -6.71 -4.55
CA VAL A 95 8.45 -6.76 -4.20
C VAL A 95 7.81 -5.47 -4.68
N ARG A 96 6.81 -5.57 -5.54
CA ARG A 96 6.10 -4.46 -6.15
C ARG A 96 4.65 -4.50 -5.77
N THR A 97 4.14 -3.42 -5.23
CA THR A 97 2.73 -3.28 -4.88
C THR A 97 2.20 -1.96 -5.40
N PHE A 98 0.91 -1.91 -5.72
CA PHE A 98 0.27 -0.69 -6.15
C PHE A 98 -1.18 -0.61 -5.68
N SER A 99 -1.68 0.59 -5.58
CA SER A 99 -3.09 0.87 -5.34
C SER A 99 -3.55 2.06 -6.15
N MET A 100 -4.82 2.08 -6.50
CA MET A 100 -5.48 3.17 -7.21
C MET A 100 -6.69 3.62 -6.42
N GLY A 101 -6.93 4.92 -6.41
CA GLY A 101 -8.09 5.52 -5.80
C GLY A 101 -8.74 6.53 -6.72
N LEU A 102 -10.05 6.63 -6.63
CA LEU A 102 -10.83 7.65 -7.30
C LEU A 102 -11.82 8.22 -6.30
N SER A 103 -11.79 9.53 -6.10
CA SER A 103 -12.81 10.20 -5.31
C SER A 103 -13.49 11.30 -6.13
N ALA A 104 -14.78 11.49 -5.87
CA ALA A 104 -15.55 12.56 -6.48
C ALA A 104 -16.35 13.28 -5.37
N SER A 105 -16.35 14.59 -5.42
CA SER A 105 -17.12 15.44 -4.49
C SER A 105 -17.71 16.64 -5.19
N THR A 106 -18.82 17.15 -4.63
CA THR A 106 -19.43 18.39 -5.08
C THR A 106 -19.95 19.18 -3.88
N LYS A 107 -20.30 20.45 -4.10
CA LYS A 107 -20.86 21.31 -3.06
C LYS A 107 -22.23 21.81 -3.46
N PHE A 108 -23.21 21.60 -2.60
CA PHE A 108 -24.55 22.20 -2.72
C PHE A 108 -24.68 23.33 -1.72
N TYR A 109 -25.23 24.44 -2.16
CA TYR A 109 -25.49 25.60 -1.34
C TYR A 109 -26.99 25.81 -1.25
N GLY A 110 -27.53 25.80 -0.02
CA GLY A 110 -28.89 26.20 0.29
C GLY A 110 -28.90 27.53 1.03
N MET A 111 -29.78 28.43 0.68
CA MET A 111 -30.04 29.63 1.45
C MET A 111 -31.52 29.67 1.83
N PHE A 112 -31.77 29.85 3.13
CA PHE A 112 -33.11 30.01 3.68
C PHE A 112 -33.21 31.41 4.30
N ASN A 113 -34.10 32.24 3.76
CA ASN A 113 -34.38 33.56 4.31
C ASN A 113 -35.40 33.40 5.43
N ILE A 114 -35.03 33.72 6.66
CA ILE A 114 -35.90 33.50 7.84
C ILE A 114 -36.50 34.81 8.33
N ASN A 115 -35.94 35.97 8.14
CA ASN A 115 -36.42 37.28 8.55
C ASN A 115 -37.13 37.29 9.94
N SER A 116 -36.62 36.55 10.91
CA SER A 116 -37.19 36.41 12.24
C SER A 116 -36.08 36.38 13.30
N LEU A 117 -36.34 36.94 14.47
CA LEU A 117 -35.42 36.95 15.62
C LEU A 117 -34.03 37.54 15.36
N GLY A 118 -33.93 38.51 14.44
CA GLY A 118 -32.64 39.11 14.08
C GLY A 118 -31.76 38.27 13.13
N ILE A 119 -32.28 37.13 12.63
CA ILE A 119 -31.60 36.29 11.64
C ILE A 119 -32.19 36.59 10.26
N ASN A 120 -31.38 37.11 9.35
CA ASN A 120 -31.81 37.46 7.99
C ASN A 120 -31.82 36.23 7.06
N ALA A 121 -30.79 35.40 7.14
CA ALA A 121 -30.68 34.20 6.32
C ALA A 121 -29.80 33.13 6.98
N ILE A 122 -30.10 31.86 6.72
CA ILE A 122 -29.25 30.72 7.05
C ILE A 122 -28.70 30.16 5.76
N ARG A 123 -27.37 30.06 5.65
CA ARG A 123 -26.67 29.37 4.57
C ARG A 123 -26.31 27.97 5.00
N HIS A 124 -26.79 26.97 4.26
CA HIS A 124 -26.45 25.58 4.44
C HIS A 124 -25.52 25.09 3.30
N ILE A 125 -24.45 24.38 3.65
CA ILE A 125 -23.51 23.81 2.67
C ILE A 125 -23.45 22.33 2.91
N VAL A 126 -23.77 21.54 1.87
CA VAL A 126 -23.65 20.08 1.87
C VAL A 126 -22.56 19.69 0.86
N THR A 127 -21.61 18.90 1.30
CA THR A 127 -20.51 18.40 0.46
C THR A 127 -20.54 16.87 0.41
N PRO A 128 -21.41 16.28 -0.44
CA PRO A 128 -21.38 14.84 -0.64
C PRO A 128 -20.09 14.43 -1.34
N SER A 129 -19.57 13.25 -0.97
CA SER A 129 -18.40 12.64 -1.59
C SER A 129 -18.60 11.14 -1.71
N ILE A 130 -18.03 10.59 -2.75
CA ILE A 130 -17.92 9.16 -2.99
C ILE A 130 -16.47 8.84 -3.29
N SER A 131 -15.97 7.71 -2.79
CA SER A 131 -14.62 7.25 -3.08
C SER A 131 -14.61 5.75 -3.35
N TYR A 132 -13.73 5.37 -4.26
CA TYR A 132 -13.44 3.99 -4.58
C TYR A 132 -11.93 3.78 -4.53
N ASN A 133 -11.47 2.74 -3.83
CA ASN A 133 -10.06 2.36 -3.78
C ASN A 133 -9.93 0.91 -4.25
N TYR A 134 -8.91 0.67 -5.04
CA TYR A 134 -8.55 -0.65 -5.54
C TYR A 134 -7.10 -0.95 -5.21
N SER A 135 -6.86 -2.12 -4.65
CA SER A 135 -5.54 -2.69 -4.46
C SER A 135 -5.62 -4.17 -4.80
N PRO A 136 -4.74 -4.71 -5.66
CA PRO A 136 -4.71 -6.15 -5.91
C PRO A 136 -4.43 -6.95 -4.63
N ASP A 137 -4.90 -8.17 -4.60
CA ASP A 137 -4.46 -9.15 -3.61
C ASP A 137 -3.06 -9.67 -3.99
N PHE A 138 -2.05 -9.21 -3.25
CA PHE A 138 -0.66 -9.59 -3.47
C PHE A 138 -0.30 -10.94 -2.82
N SER A 139 -1.24 -11.64 -2.17
CA SER A 139 -1.04 -12.99 -1.67
C SER A 139 -1.18 -14.06 -2.74
N THR A 140 -1.81 -13.75 -3.87
CA THR A 140 -2.03 -14.70 -4.95
C THR A 140 -0.71 -15.23 -5.54
N PRO A 141 -0.66 -16.49 -5.99
CA PRO A 141 0.54 -17.12 -6.55
C PRO A 141 1.14 -16.36 -7.76
N PHE A 142 0.32 -15.59 -8.47
CA PHE A 142 0.73 -14.77 -9.60
C PHE A 142 1.90 -13.81 -9.27
N TRP A 143 1.89 -13.24 -8.07
CA TRP A 143 2.92 -12.29 -7.62
C TRP A 143 4.20 -12.97 -7.15
N GLY A 144 4.12 -14.23 -6.74
CA GLY A 144 5.24 -15.01 -6.28
C GLY A 144 5.84 -14.56 -4.93
N TYR A 145 5.10 -13.79 -4.13
CA TYR A 145 5.55 -13.28 -2.83
C TYR A 145 5.30 -14.26 -1.69
N TYR A 146 4.41 -15.21 -1.90
CA TYR A 146 4.07 -16.27 -0.96
C TYR A 146 4.59 -17.61 -1.45
N ASP A 147 4.78 -18.52 -0.52
CA ASP A 147 5.11 -19.92 -0.73
C ASP A 147 4.38 -20.74 0.32
N SER A 148 4.40 -22.06 0.19
CA SER A 148 3.69 -22.95 1.10
C SER A 148 4.49 -24.20 1.45
N TYR A 149 4.20 -24.76 2.61
CA TYR A 149 4.66 -26.08 3.01
C TYR A 149 3.50 -26.91 3.58
N VAL A 150 3.68 -28.22 3.66
CA VAL A 150 2.70 -29.11 4.28
C VAL A 150 3.14 -29.38 5.71
N ASP A 151 2.26 -29.18 6.69
CA ASP A 151 2.52 -29.44 8.09
C ASP A 151 2.40 -30.96 8.43
N SER A 152 2.67 -31.32 9.69
CA SER A 152 2.59 -32.72 10.16
C SER A 152 1.18 -33.32 10.11
N SER A 153 0.15 -32.49 9.97
CA SER A 153 -1.25 -32.91 9.84
C SER A 153 -1.70 -33.08 8.38
N GLY A 154 -0.83 -32.78 7.42
CA GLY A 154 -1.14 -32.78 6.00
C GLY A 154 -1.79 -31.49 5.52
N LYS A 155 -1.86 -30.45 6.36
CA LYS A 155 -2.43 -29.15 6.00
C LYS A 155 -1.39 -28.29 5.27
N VAL A 156 -1.81 -27.65 4.17
CA VAL A 156 -1.00 -26.65 3.46
C VAL A 156 -1.01 -25.35 4.25
N ILE A 157 0.16 -24.86 4.61
CA ILE A 157 0.38 -23.60 5.31
C ILE A 157 1.11 -22.65 4.37
N GLU A 158 0.47 -21.53 4.07
CA GLU A 158 1.09 -20.46 3.28
C GLU A 158 1.88 -19.52 4.17
N TYR A 159 3.00 -19.01 3.66
CA TYR A 159 3.83 -18.02 4.33
C TYR A 159 4.34 -16.98 3.34
N ASN A 160 4.59 -15.77 3.82
CA ASN A 160 5.17 -14.72 3.02
C ASN A 160 6.71 -14.82 3.06
N LYS A 161 7.36 -14.89 1.89
CA LYS A 161 8.82 -15.00 1.77
C LYS A 161 9.58 -13.81 2.36
N TYR A 162 8.91 -12.68 2.57
CA TYR A 162 9.47 -11.41 3.02
C TYR A 162 9.00 -10.97 4.41
N GLU A 163 8.30 -11.84 5.17
CA GLU A 163 7.75 -11.48 6.48
C GLU A 163 8.78 -11.02 7.52
N ARG A 164 10.05 -11.49 7.34
CA ARG A 164 11.17 -11.14 8.23
C ARG A 164 12.04 -10.02 7.67
N GLU A 165 11.70 -9.46 6.51
CA GLU A 165 12.49 -8.45 5.86
C GLU A 165 12.21 -7.04 6.43
N ILE A 166 13.14 -6.12 6.14
CA ILE A 166 13.26 -4.84 6.83
C ILE A 166 12.05 -3.90 6.62
N PHE A 167 11.35 -4.02 5.48
CA PHE A 167 10.13 -3.25 5.19
C PHE A 167 8.85 -4.09 5.35
N GLY A 168 9.01 -5.32 5.84
CA GLY A 168 7.88 -6.22 6.07
C GLY A 168 7.30 -6.84 4.80
N LYS A 169 6.20 -7.54 4.99
CA LYS A 169 5.44 -8.19 3.91
C LYS A 169 4.58 -7.18 3.15
N PRO A 170 4.28 -7.42 1.86
CA PRO A 170 3.21 -6.71 1.18
C PRO A 170 1.91 -6.83 1.97
N SER A 171 1.16 -5.72 2.05
CA SER A 171 -0.12 -5.74 2.76
C SER A 171 -1.10 -6.66 2.04
N ASN A 172 -1.66 -7.62 2.77
CA ASN A 172 -2.86 -8.30 2.32
C ASN A 172 -4.01 -7.30 2.46
N GLN A 173 -4.82 -7.18 1.43
CA GLN A 173 -6.10 -6.52 1.60
C GLN A 173 -7.01 -7.52 2.33
N GLU A 174 -7.09 -7.40 3.65
CA GLU A 174 -8.22 -7.95 4.38
C GLU A 174 -9.42 -7.07 4.04
N SER A 175 -10.33 -7.62 3.28
CA SER A 175 -11.63 -7.00 2.95
C SER A 175 -12.56 -7.02 4.14
#